data_3f94d6a650135382dec9a04572de6265
#
_entry.id   3f94d6a650135382dec9a04572de6265
#
_cell.length_a   1.000
_cell.length_b   1.000
_cell.length_c   1.000
_cell.angle_alpha   90.00
_cell.angle_beta   90.00
_cell.angle_gamma   90.00
#
_symmetry.space_group_name_H-M   'P 1'
#
loop_
_entity.id
_entity.type
_entity.pdbx_description
1 polymer ?
#
loop_
_entity_poly.entity_id
_entity_poly.type
_entity_poly.pdbx_seq_one_letter_code
_entity_poly.pdbx_strand_id
1 'polypeptide(L)'
;MINFQPDVVENPTWDSKELLADGIAVYRNVFKKDMKIIGRLENALTGRNKKYVWQEALVGYGEKRPEHRDCVDYKYKKEELLNDKSAQSILLQNVWQDCYDAQEPAVRDYSHFFRVAPLRYWEAFNFIKYGPGQHFNEHADNGATYNCVVSLVGYLNDDYEGGELDFRLQGIRIKPQAGDLYIFPSNYMYPHTAMPVTSGTKYSLVTMLDYSAKYHRPEFYYETND
;
A
#
# COMPACT_ATOMS: atom_id res chain seq x y z
N MET A 1 32.69 -4.18 -10.37
CA MET A 1 31.90 -2.94 -10.34
C MET A 1 30.71 -3.17 -11.24
N ILE A 2 29.53 -3.28 -10.67
CA ILE A 2 28.27 -3.38 -11.44
C ILE A 2 28.00 -1.96 -11.97
N ASN A 3 27.96 -1.80 -13.28
CA ASN A 3 27.69 -0.54 -13.94
C ASN A 3 26.18 -0.27 -13.84
N PHE A 4 25.76 0.45 -12.80
CA PHE A 4 24.38 0.96 -12.73
C PHE A 4 24.28 2.16 -13.68
N GLN A 5 23.84 1.93 -14.91
CA GLN A 5 23.31 3.03 -15.71
C GLN A 5 21.93 3.41 -15.16
N PRO A 6 21.62 4.70 -15.04
CA PRO A 6 20.29 5.11 -14.61
C PRO A 6 19.28 4.74 -15.70
N ASP A 7 18.42 3.76 -15.43
CA ASP A 7 17.20 3.62 -16.18
C ASP A 7 16.31 4.80 -15.78
N VAL A 8 16.41 5.86 -16.55
CA VAL A 8 15.45 6.97 -16.48
C VAL A 8 14.09 6.33 -16.80
N VAL A 9 13.15 6.42 -15.86
CA VAL A 9 11.79 5.96 -16.13
C VAL A 9 11.22 6.81 -17.26
N GLU A 10 11.24 6.24 -18.47
CA GLU A 10 10.58 6.85 -19.62
C GLU A 10 9.07 6.81 -19.36
N ASN A 11 8.41 7.94 -19.32
CA ASN A 11 6.97 8.08 -19.01
C ASN A 11 6.59 7.74 -17.56
N PRO A 12 6.95 8.60 -16.59
CA PRO A 12 6.54 8.41 -15.20
C PRO A 12 5.02 8.43 -15.04
N THR A 13 4.50 7.56 -14.18
CA THR A 13 3.08 7.51 -13.83
C THR A 13 2.66 8.63 -12.86
N TRP A 14 3.62 9.34 -12.29
CA TRP A 14 3.44 10.42 -11.31
C TRP A 14 3.70 11.80 -11.93
N ASP A 15 3.20 12.84 -11.26
CA ASP A 15 3.39 14.24 -11.70
C ASP A 15 4.70 14.84 -11.15
N SER A 16 5.08 14.49 -9.91
CA SER A 16 6.33 14.94 -9.28
C SER A 16 6.77 13.96 -8.18
N LYS A 17 8.08 14.01 -7.86
CA LYS A 17 8.70 13.26 -6.75
C LYS A 17 9.35 14.23 -5.77
N GLU A 18 9.22 13.95 -4.47
CA GLU A 18 9.84 14.71 -3.39
C GLU A 18 10.44 13.74 -2.36
N LEU A 19 11.63 14.06 -1.84
CA LEU A 19 12.22 13.39 -0.69
C LEU A 19 11.85 14.18 0.57
N LEU A 20 11.08 13.55 1.46
CA LEU A 20 10.62 14.18 2.69
C LEU A 20 11.61 14.03 3.82
N ALA A 21 12.37 12.95 3.83
CA ALA A 21 13.50 12.65 4.70
C ALA A 21 14.35 11.55 4.06
N ASP A 22 15.47 11.20 4.72
CA ASP A 22 16.31 10.08 4.31
C ASP A 22 15.48 8.79 4.21
N GLY A 23 15.40 8.24 3.01
CA GLY A 23 14.64 7.02 2.72
C GLY A 23 13.13 7.19 2.53
N ILE A 24 12.53 8.36 2.80
CA ILE A 24 11.10 8.60 2.61
C ILE A 24 10.88 9.44 1.37
N ALA A 25 10.26 8.86 0.35
CA ALA A 25 9.89 9.55 -0.88
C ALA A 25 8.36 9.60 -1.04
N VAL A 26 7.87 10.71 -1.60
CA VAL A 26 6.49 10.79 -2.08
C VAL A 26 6.49 10.99 -3.60
N TYR A 27 5.63 10.23 -4.27
CA TYR A 27 5.30 10.34 -5.67
C TYR A 27 3.89 10.85 -5.78
N ARG A 28 3.71 12.05 -6.38
CA ARG A 28 2.42 12.75 -6.42
C ARG A 28 1.56 12.27 -7.57
N ASN A 29 0.26 12.07 -7.28
CA ASN A 29 -0.75 11.75 -8.29
C ASN A 29 -0.44 10.46 -9.09
N VAL A 30 0.06 9.42 -8.42
CA VAL A 30 0.25 8.08 -8.98
C VAL A 30 -1.11 7.42 -9.26
N PHE A 31 -2.02 7.47 -8.28
CA PHE A 31 -3.37 6.92 -8.41
C PHE A 31 -4.31 8.00 -8.94
N LYS A 32 -4.37 8.11 -10.25
CA LYS A 32 -5.15 9.15 -10.93
C LYS A 32 -6.65 9.01 -10.65
N LYS A 33 -7.33 10.15 -10.52
CA LYS A 33 -8.77 10.21 -10.20
C LYS A 33 -9.65 9.47 -11.20
N ASP A 34 -9.30 9.44 -12.47
CA ASP A 34 -10.02 8.76 -13.53
C ASP A 34 -9.96 7.22 -13.44
N MET A 35 -9.03 6.66 -12.68
CA MET A 35 -8.98 5.23 -12.35
C MET A 35 -10.20 4.78 -11.53
N LYS A 36 -10.89 5.69 -10.83
CA LYS A 36 -12.11 5.45 -10.04
C LYS A 36 -11.97 4.28 -9.05
N ILE A 37 -10.80 4.13 -8.46
CA ILE A 37 -10.44 2.96 -7.62
C ILE A 37 -11.45 2.77 -6.49
N ILE A 38 -11.76 3.84 -5.71
CA ILE A 38 -12.67 3.78 -4.56
C ILE A 38 -14.08 3.31 -5.01
N GLY A 39 -14.62 3.90 -6.05
CA GLY A 39 -15.95 3.53 -6.53
C GLY A 39 -16.03 2.08 -7.00
N ARG A 40 -14.96 1.57 -7.62
CA ARG A 40 -14.84 0.16 -8.04
C ARG A 40 -14.72 -0.78 -6.83
N LEU A 41 -13.92 -0.42 -5.81
CA LEU A 41 -13.80 -1.18 -4.57
C LEU A 41 -15.13 -1.23 -3.81
N GLU A 42 -15.80 -0.08 -3.61
CA GLU A 42 -17.10 -0.03 -2.94
C GLU A 42 -18.16 -0.84 -3.68
N ASN A 43 -18.20 -0.77 -5.01
CA ASN A 43 -19.09 -1.60 -5.82
C ASN A 43 -18.77 -3.10 -5.65
N ALA A 44 -17.50 -3.48 -5.59
CA ALA A 44 -17.10 -4.86 -5.42
C ALA A 44 -17.37 -5.38 -4.00
N LEU A 45 -17.00 -4.62 -2.95
CA LEU A 45 -16.86 -5.12 -1.59
C LEU A 45 -18.03 -4.79 -0.66
N THR A 46 -18.98 -3.95 -1.10
CA THR A 46 -20.12 -3.52 -0.30
C THR A 46 -21.43 -4.10 -0.85
N GLY A 47 -22.34 -4.53 0.03
CA GLY A 47 -23.67 -5.04 -0.31
C GLY A 47 -23.93 -6.47 0.17
N ARG A 48 -25.20 -6.90 0.02
CA ARG A 48 -25.64 -8.24 0.40
C ARG A 48 -25.16 -9.31 -0.60
N ASN A 49 -24.90 -10.50 -0.12
CA ASN A 49 -24.52 -11.68 -0.93
C ASN A 49 -23.20 -11.50 -1.73
N LYS A 50 -22.27 -10.66 -1.25
CA LYS A 50 -20.93 -10.57 -1.81
C LYS A 50 -20.03 -11.66 -1.24
N LYS A 51 -19.26 -12.31 -2.09
CA LYS A 51 -18.24 -13.30 -1.68
C LYS A 51 -17.05 -12.61 -1.03
N TYR A 52 -16.60 -11.48 -1.62
CA TYR A 52 -15.53 -10.65 -1.11
C TYR A 52 -16.14 -9.40 -0.47
N VAL A 53 -15.70 -9.08 0.72
CA VAL A 53 -16.25 -7.95 1.50
C VAL A 53 -15.12 -7.28 2.30
N TRP A 54 -15.34 -6.03 2.70
CA TRP A 54 -14.52 -5.40 3.73
C TRP A 54 -14.55 -6.22 5.01
N GLN A 55 -13.39 -6.43 5.62
CA GLN A 55 -13.22 -7.21 6.85
C GLN A 55 -12.59 -6.34 7.93
N GLU A 56 -12.86 -6.63 9.19
CA GLU A 56 -12.12 -6.00 10.29
C GLU A 56 -10.65 -6.36 10.19
N ALA A 57 -9.78 -5.34 10.28
CA ALA A 57 -8.35 -5.52 10.12
C ALA A 57 -7.76 -6.30 11.31
N LEU A 58 -6.77 -7.13 11.00
CA LEU A 58 -6.05 -7.94 11.97
C LEU A 58 -4.60 -7.47 12.09
N VAL A 59 -3.93 -7.80 13.19
CA VAL A 59 -2.51 -7.54 13.45
C VAL A 59 -1.74 -8.83 13.68
N GLY A 60 -0.44 -8.82 13.41
CA GLY A 60 0.46 -9.93 13.68
C GLY A 60 -0.02 -11.26 13.11
N TYR A 61 -0.21 -12.26 13.94
CA TYR A 61 -0.66 -13.60 13.55
C TYR A 61 -2.18 -13.75 13.32
N GLY A 62 -2.87 -12.67 13.04
CA GLY A 62 -4.31 -12.69 12.81
C GLY A 62 -5.13 -12.33 14.05
N GLU A 63 -4.56 -11.58 14.96
CA GLU A 63 -5.23 -11.12 16.16
C GLU A 63 -6.04 -9.85 15.90
N LYS A 64 -7.24 -9.76 16.46
CA LYS A 64 -8.04 -8.54 16.50
C LYS A 64 -7.61 -7.70 17.69
N ARG A 65 -7.04 -6.51 17.42
CA ARG A 65 -6.59 -5.53 18.43
C ARG A 65 -7.03 -4.13 18.04
N PRO A 66 -8.31 -3.77 18.23
CA PRO A 66 -8.83 -2.47 17.80
C PRO A 66 -8.17 -1.30 18.55
N GLU A 67 -7.66 -1.51 19.76
CA GLU A 67 -6.88 -0.53 20.51
C GLU A 67 -5.54 -0.19 19.84
N HIS A 68 -5.05 -1.05 18.93
CA HIS A 68 -3.80 -0.86 18.19
C HIS A 68 -4.06 -0.54 16.71
N ARG A 69 -4.95 -1.29 16.06
CA ARG A 69 -5.36 -1.10 14.68
C ARG A 69 -6.87 -1.23 14.56
N ASP A 70 -7.56 -0.11 14.40
CA ASP A 70 -9.00 -0.05 14.14
C ASP A 70 -9.24 0.46 12.73
N CYS A 71 -9.66 -0.43 11.85
CA CYS A 71 -10.05 -0.14 10.48
C CYS A 71 -10.70 -1.38 9.84
N VAL A 72 -11.20 -1.23 8.64
CA VAL A 72 -11.55 -2.38 7.80
C VAL A 72 -10.60 -2.45 6.62
N ASP A 73 -10.29 -3.68 6.18
CA ASP A 73 -9.43 -3.88 5.04
C ASP A 73 -9.96 -4.96 4.08
N TYR A 74 -9.40 -4.98 2.88
CA TYR A 74 -9.55 -6.06 1.93
C TYR A 74 -8.17 -6.41 1.37
N LYS A 75 -7.68 -7.59 1.76
CA LYS A 75 -6.42 -8.11 1.26
C LYS A 75 -6.66 -8.96 0.01
N TYR A 76 -6.09 -8.52 -1.10
CA TYR A 76 -6.20 -9.21 -2.39
C TYR A 76 -5.45 -10.56 -2.34
N LYS A 77 -6.18 -11.66 -2.53
CA LYS A 77 -5.61 -13.01 -2.59
C LYS A 77 -5.62 -13.51 -4.04
N LYS A 78 -4.44 -13.52 -4.66
CA LYS A 78 -4.26 -13.79 -6.09
C LYS A 78 -4.91 -15.11 -6.53
N GLU A 79 -4.55 -16.22 -5.90
CA GLU A 79 -5.04 -17.54 -6.31
C GLU A 79 -6.56 -17.67 -6.19
N GLU A 80 -7.13 -17.14 -5.10
CA GLU A 80 -8.57 -17.18 -4.87
C GLU A 80 -9.32 -16.40 -5.97
N LEU A 81 -8.81 -15.23 -6.34
CA LEU A 81 -9.43 -14.39 -7.36
C LEU A 81 -9.23 -14.92 -8.78
N LEU A 82 -8.06 -15.45 -9.11
CA LEU A 82 -7.80 -16.01 -10.44
C LEU A 82 -8.65 -17.24 -10.74
N ASN A 83 -8.98 -18.01 -9.70
CA ASN A 83 -9.85 -19.19 -9.81
C ASN A 83 -11.35 -18.85 -9.84
N ASP A 84 -11.73 -17.62 -9.43
CA ASP A 84 -13.11 -17.16 -9.45
C ASP A 84 -13.38 -16.33 -10.71
N LYS A 85 -14.33 -16.78 -11.52
CA LYS A 85 -14.73 -16.11 -12.78
C LYS A 85 -15.94 -15.18 -12.59
N SER A 86 -16.31 -14.87 -11.34
CA SER A 86 -17.40 -13.95 -11.06
C SER A 86 -17.08 -12.53 -11.50
N ALA A 87 -18.10 -11.74 -11.81
CA ALA A 87 -17.95 -10.32 -12.13
C ALA A 87 -17.29 -9.53 -10.99
N GLN A 88 -17.52 -9.93 -9.74
CA GLN A 88 -16.89 -9.35 -8.57
C GLN A 88 -15.37 -9.59 -8.58
N SER A 89 -14.94 -10.83 -8.82
CA SER A 89 -13.53 -11.18 -8.89
C SER A 89 -12.83 -10.47 -10.06
N ILE A 90 -13.43 -10.47 -11.24
CA ILE A 90 -12.87 -9.77 -12.42
C ILE A 90 -12.69 -8.28 -12.12
N LEU A 91 -13.67 -7.64 -11.48
CA LEU A 91 -13.56 -6.23 -11.11
C LEU A 91 -12.38 -5.97 -10.14
N LEU A 92 -12.20 -6.83 -9.14
CA LEU A 92 -11.09 -6.73 -8.17
C LEU A 92 -9.74 -6.98 -8.83
N GLN A 93 -9.64 -7.95 -9.76
CA GLN A 93 -8.42 -8.19 -10.54
C GLN A 93 -8.04 -6.96 -11.39
N ASN A 94 -9.00 -6.34 -12.03
CA ASN A 94 -8.75 -5.12 -12.82
C ASN A 94 -8.32 -3.95 -11.92
N VAL A 95 -8.90 -3.79 -10.71
CA VAL A 95 -8.45 -2.77 -9.76
C VAL A 95 -7.00 -3.03 -9.33
N TRP A 96 -6.68 -4.28 -9.06
CA TRP A 96 -5.33 -4.65 -8.68
C TRP A 96 -4.33 -4.32 -9.80
N GLN A 97 -4.63 -4.73 -11.04
CA GLN A 97 -3.74 -4.51 -12.19
C GLN A 97 -3.48 -3.02 -12.41
N ASP A 98 -4.54 -2.20 -12.40
CA ASP A 98 -4.39 -0.75 -12.57
C ASP A 98 -3.54 -0.13 -11.45
N CYS A 99 -3.70 -0.59 -10.21
CA CYS A 99 -2.88 -0.12 -9.09
C CYS A 99 -1.42 -0.59 -9.20
N TYR A 100 -1.18 -1.82 -9.68
CA TYR A 100 0.16 -2.34 -9.93
C TYR A 100 0.86 -1.50 -11.01
N ASP A 101 0.22 -1.33 -12.16
CA ASP A 101 0.77 -0.57 -13.29
C ASP A 101 1.05 0.89 -12.94
N ALA A 102 0.26 1.46 -12.02
CA ALA A 102 0.45 2.83 -11.55
C ALA A 102 1.68 2.98 -10.63
N GLN A 103 1.92 2.04 -9.72
CA GLN A 103 2.95 2.19 -8.68
C GLN A 103 4.29 1.51 -9.01
N GLU A 104 4.33 0.51 -9.90
CA GLU A 104 5.54 -0.23 -10.24
C GLU A 104 6.66 0.70 -10.79
N PRO A 105 6.39 1.66 -11.69
CA PRO A 105 7.42 2.59 -12.15
C PRO A 105 8.02 3.44 -11.03
N ALA A 106 7.21 3.84 -10.01
CA ALA A 106 7.71 4.58 -8.85
C ALA A 106 8.62 3.70 -7.97
N VAL A 107 8.31 2.41 -7.84
CA VAL A 107 9.17 1.45 -7.13
C VAL A 107 10.51 1.28 -7.84
N ARG A 108 10.53 1.19 -9.16
CA ARG A 108 11.78 1.14 -9.95
C ARG A 108 12.62 2.41 -9.76
N ASP A 109 12.01 3.58 -9.85
CA ASP A 109 12.70 4.86 -9.63
C ASP A 109 13.26 4.96 -8.20
N TYR A 110 12.46 4.59 -7.19
CA TYR A 110 12.90 4.56 -5.79
C TYR A 110 14.08 3.60 -5.59
N SER A 111 13.95 2.38 -6.10
CA SER A 111 14.98 1.34 -5.97
C SER A 111 16.27 1.76 -6.65
N HIS A 112 16.19 2.39 -7.81
CA HIS A 112 17.35 2.93 -8.52
C HIS A 112 18.00 4.07 -7.72
N PHE A 113 17.21 5.03 -7.25
CA PHE A 113 17.72 6.22 -6.53
C PHE A 113 18.47 5.82 -5.25
N PHE A 114 17.88 4.93 -4.45
CA PHE A 114 18.46 4.46 -3.19
C PHE A 114 19.38 3.23 -3.35
N ARG A 115 19.60 2.75 -4.57
CA ARG A 115 20.40 1.55 -4.88
C ARG A 115 19.93 0.32 -4.12
N VAL A 116 18.62 0.16 -3.99
CA VAL A 116 17.99 -1.03 -3.43
C VAL A 116 18.17 -2.19 -4.40
N ALA A 117 18.55 -3.37 -3.91
CA ALA A 117 18.62 -4.56 -4.75
C ALA A 117 17.24 -4.93 -5.32
N PRO A 118 17.14 -5.69 -6.42
CA PRO A 118 15.85 -6.02 -7.03
C PRO A 118 14.85 -6.60 -6.03
N LEU A 119 13.69 -5.97 -5.93
CA LEU A 119 12.57 -6.36 -5.07
C LEU A 119 11.68 -7.33 -5.84
N ARG A 120 11.86 -8.63 -5.60
CA ARG A 120 11.18 -9.69 -6.36
C ARG A 120 9.87 -10.15 -5.74
N TYR A 121 9.68 -9.91 -4.44
CA TYR A 121 8.45 -10.20 -3.74
C TYR A 121 7.61 -8.93 -3.61
N TRP A 122 6.36 -9.03 -4.06
CA TRP A 122 5.33 -8.04 -3.83
C TRP A 122 4.23 -8.68 -2.99
N GLU A 123 3.96 -8.17 -1.81
CA GLU A 123 2.84 -8.66 -1.02
C GLU A 123 1.51 -8.32 -1.68
N ALA A 124 0.51 -9.14 -1.43
CA ALA A 124 -0.85 -8.86 -1.84
C ALA A 124 -1.30 -7.46 -1.38
N PHE A 125 -1.86 -6.71 -2.31
CA PHE A 125 -2.36 -5.37 -2.04
C PHE A 125 -3.41 -5.40 -0.94
N ASN A 126 -3.22 -4.56 0.07
CA ASN A 126 -4.15 -4.40 1.16
C ASN A 126 -4.86 -3.05 1.02
N PHE A 127 -6.09 -3.05 0.54
CA PHE A 127 -6.95 -1.87 0.51
C PHE A 127 -7.53 -1.65 1.90
N ILE A 128 -7.39 -0.44 2.42
CA ILE A 128 -7.75 -0.11 3.80
C ILE A 128 -8.72 1.08 3.80
N LYS A 129 -9.73 0.99 4.66
CA LYS A 129 -10.73 2.00 4.85
C LYS A 129 -10.82 2.36 6.33
N TYR A 130 -10.65 3.67 6.63
CA TYR A 130 -10.75 4.23 7.96
C TYR A 130 -11.93 5.19 8.04
N GLY A 131 -12.84 4.95 8.96
CA GLY A 131 -13.90 5.89 9.36
C GLY A 131 -13.48 6.77 10.54
N PRO A 132 -14.37 7.66 11.02
CA PRO A 132 -14.10 8.51 12.17
C PRO A 132 -13.72 7.72 13.42
N GLY A 133 -12.63 8.14 14.10
CA GLY A 133 -12.02 7.48 15.25
C GLY A 133 -11.03 6.37 14.90
N GLN A 134 -11.09 5.84 13.68
CA GLN A 134 -10.26 4.71 13.26
C GLN A 134 -8.81 5.14 12.97
N HIS A 135 -7.88 4.24 13.27
CA HIS A 135 -6.44 4.53 13.29
C HIS A 135 -5.59 3.25 13.16
N PHE A 136 -4.29 3.44 13.03
CA PHE A 136 -3.29 2.40 13.28
C PHE A 136 -2.13 3.02 14.06
N ASN A 137 -1.93 2.56 15.29
CA ASN A 137 -0.89 3.06 16.20
C ASN A 137 0.52 2.83 15.66
N GLU A 138 1.51 3.49 16.28
CA GLU A 138 2.90 3.40 15.86
C GLU A 138 3.37 1.94 15.73
N HIS A 139 3.91 1.62 14.56
CA HIS A 139 4.48 0.32 14.24
C HIS A 139 5.55 0.47 13.16
N ALA A 140 6.40 -0.54 13.05
CA ALA A 140 7.22 -0.78 11.87
C ALA A 140 6.65 -1.99 11.13
N ASP A 141 6.72 -2.00 9.82
CA ASP A 141 6.16 -3.09 9.01
C ASP A 141 7.02 -4.35 9.07
N ASN A 142 8.35 -4.19 9.10
CA ASN A 142 9.28 -5.30 9.31
C ASN A 142 9.38 -5.64 10.79
N GLY A 143 9.25 -6.91 11.13
CA GLY A 143 9.33 -7.40 12.51
C GLY A 143 9.70 -8.87 12.62
N ALA A 144 9.69 -9.41 13.84
CA ALA A 144 10.06 -10.80 14.12
C ALA A 144 9.20 -11.85 13.39
N THR A 145 7.99 -11.47 12.98
CA THR A 145 7.00 -12.36 12.38
C THR A 145 6.76 -12.10 10.90
N TYR A 146 7.35 -11.04 10.35
CA TYR A 146 7.13 -10.63 8.98
C TYR A 146 8.36 -9.87 8.43
N ASN A 147 8.88 -10.32 7.31
CA ASN A 147 10.00 -9.68 6.60
C ASN A 147 9.48 -8.81 5.47
N CYS A 148 9.96 -7.58 5.41
CA CYS A 148 9.84 -6.71 4.25
C CYS A 148 10.97 -5.66 4.26
N VAL A 149 11.32 -5.17 3.10
CA VAL A 149 12.43 -4.21 2.93
C VAL A 149 11.88 -2.81 2.69
N VAL A 150 10.87 -2.70 1.86
CA VAL A 150 10.26 -1.44 1.44
C VAL A 150 8.74 -1.52 1.61
N SER A 151 8.19 -0.46 2.18
CA SER A 151 6.75 -0.26 2.35
C SER A 151 6.24 0.81 1.39
N LEU A 152 5.07 0.54 0.83
CA LEU A 152 4.33 1.42 -0.05
C LEU A 152 2.99 1.75 0.61
N VAL A 153 2.67 3.05 0.69
CA VAL A 153 1.35 3.51 1.16
C VAL A 153 0.78 4.49 0.15
N GLY A 154 -0.21 4.04 -0.60
CA GLY A 154 -0.98 4.85 -1.54
C GLY A 154 -2.20 5.46 -0.88
N TYR A 155 -2.51 6.71 -1.20
CA TYR A 155 -3.70 7.41 -0.72
C TYR A 155 -4.67 7.68 -1.87
N LEU A 156 -5.88 7.14 -1.75
CA LEU A 156 -6.84 7.14 -2.86
C LEU A 156 -7.79 8.34 -2.82
N ASN A 157 -7.84 9.06 -1.68
CA ASN A 157 -8.62 10.28 -1.49
C ASN A 157 -7.98 11.19 -0.43
N ASP A 158 -8.48 12.42 -0.33
CA ASP A 158 -8.08 13.42 0.66
C ASP A 158 -9.28 14.22 1.25
N ASP A 159 -10.49 13.81 0.92
CA ASP A 159 -11.75 14.42 1.39
C ASP A 159 -12.17 13.91 2.78
N TYR A 160 -11.22 13.86 3.71
CA TYR A 160 -11.38 13.50 5.12
C TYR A 160 -10.54 14.42 6.01
N GLU A 161 -10.83 14.50 7.32
CA GLU A 161 -10.05 15.23 8.30
C GLU A 161 -9.32 14.28 9.25
N GLY A 162 -8.18 14.74 9.81
CA GLY A 162 -7.26 13.87 10.54
C GLY A 162 -6.56 12.87 9.62
N GLY A 163 -6.24 11.69 10.11
CA GLY A 163 -5.71 10.58 9.31
C GLY A 163 -4.33 10.83 8.70
N GLU A 164 -3.53 11.73 9.30
CA GLU A 164 -2.16 12.03 8.86
C GLU A 164 -1.28 10.78 8.94
N LEU A 165 -0.23 10.75 8.14
CA LEU A 165 0.87 9.80 8.24
C LEU A 165 1.99 10.46 9.06
N ASP A 166 2.31 9.87 10.22
CA ASP A 166 3.28 10.40 11.16
C ASP A 166 4.51 9.49 11.27
N PHE A 167 5.68 10.04 10.96
CA PHE A 167 6.97 9.39 11.17
C PHE A 167 7.69 10.09 12.33
N ARG A 168 7.47 9.60 13.54
CA ARG A 168 7.96 10.24 14.77
C ARG A 168 9.48 10.40 14.81
N LEU A 169 10.25 9.39 14.41
CA LEU A 169 11.72 9.45 14.45
C LEU A 169 12.30 10.43 13.43
N GLN A 170 11.63 10.66 12.31
CA GLN A 170 12.02 11.64 11.31
C GLN A 170 11.44 13.03 11.59
N GLY A 171 10.54 13.16 12.57
CA GLY A 171 9.88 14.43 12.91
C GLY A 171 8.95 14.94 11.82
N ILE A 172 8.35 14.03 11.03
CA ILE A 172 7.49 14.37 9.90
C ILE A 172 6.07 13.91 10.17
N ARG A 173 5.11 14.82 10.04
CA ARG A 173 3.67 14.53 10.01
C ARG A 173 3.09 15.10 8.74
N ILE A 174 2.45 14.24 7.96
CA ILE A 174 2.01 14.54 6.60
C ILE A 174 0.50 14.37 6.51
N LYS A 175 -0.19 15.35 5.94
CA LYS A 175 -1.56 15.18 5.42
C LYS A 175 -1.43 14.73 3.95
N PRO A 176 -1.67 13.45 3.64
CA PRO A 176 -1.55 12.97 2.27
C PRO A 176 -2.60 13.58 1.35
N GLN A 177 -2.26 13.71 0.07
CA GLN A 177 -3.18 14.15 -0.98
C GLN A 177 -3.69 12.94 -1.77
N ALA A 178 -4.85 13.10 -2.40
CA ALA A 178 -5.41 12.08 -3.28
C ALA A 178 -4.44 11.75 -4.41
N GLY A 179 -4.17 10.45 -4.60
CA GLY A 179 -3.25 9.96 -5.61
C GLY A 179 -1.80 9.82 -5.17
N ASP A 180 -1.42 10.27 -3.97
CA ASP A 180 -0.06 10.16 -3.46
C ASP A 180 0.36 8.71 -3.19
N LEU A 181 1.61 8.40 -3.50
CA LEU A 181 2.28 7.16 -3.11
C LEU A 181 3.52 7.49 -2.28
N TYR A 182 3.55 7.05 -1.04
CA TYR A 182 4.71 7.12 -0.16
C TYR A 182 5.47 5.81 -0.21
N ILE A 183 6.79 5.88 -0.39
CA ILE A 183 7.70 4.73 -0.40
C ILE A 183 8.78 4.98 0.65
N PHE A 184 9.02 4.00 1.54
CA PHE A 184 9.98 4.11 2.62
C PHE A 184 10.50 2.74 3.09
N PRO A 185 11.67 2.68 3.78
CA PRO A 185 12.16 1.43 4.34
C PRO A 185 11.24 0.90 5.45
N SER A 186 11.01 -0.41 5.46
CA SER A 186 10.04 -1.05 6.38
C SER A 186 10.55 -1.28 7.79
N ASN A 187 11.85 -1.04 8.07
CA ASN A 187 12.51 -1.45 9.30
C ASN A 187 12.18 -0.54 10.50
N TYR A 188 12.69 -0.92 11.68
CA TYR A 188 12.47 -0.26 12.97
C TYR A 188 12.91 1.22 13.04
N MET A 189 13.69 1.70 12.08
CA MET A 189 14.07 3.11 11.98
C MET A 189 12.98 3.97 11.36
N TYR A 190 11.95 3.36 10.78
CA TYR A 190 10.82 4.05 10.14
C TYR A 190 9.47 3.67 10.76
N PRO A 191 9.37 3.75 12.13
CA PRO A 191 8.08 3.54 12.77
C PRO A 191 7.14 4.67 12.34
N HIS A 192 5.91 4.31 12.04
CA HIS A 192 4.92 5.25 11.56
C HIS A 192 3.54 4.98 12.14
N THR A 193 2.70 6.01 12.13
CA THR A 193 1.34 6.00 12.65
C THR A 193 0.38 6.47 11.57
N ALA A 194 -0.71 5.75 11.37
CA ALA A 194 -1.89 6.32 10.72
C ALA A 194 -2.75 6.98 11.79
N MET A 195 -2.66 8.32 11.88
CA MET A 195 -3.38 9.11 12.88
C MET A 195 -4.89 8.91 12.76
N PRO A 196 -5.66 9.09 13.85
CA PRO A 196 -7.10 8.94 13.80
C PRO A 196 -7.75 9.85 12.77
N VAL A 197 -8.65 9.29 11.97
CA VAL A 197 -9.56 10.08 11.13
C VAL A 197 -10.57 10.76 12.03
N THR A 198 -10.77 12.07 11.87
CA THR A 198 -11.73 12.83 12.70
C THR A 198 -13.08 13.02 12.01
N SER A 199 -13.09 13.13 10.69
CA SER A 199 -14.32 13.13 9.89
C SER A 199 -14.06 12.62 8.47
N GLY A 200 -15.13 12.19 7.78
CA GLY A 200 -15.02 11.59 6.46
C GLY A 200 -14.56 10.12 6.48
N THR A 201 -14.10 9.62 5.35
CA THR A 201 -13.58 8.26 5.19
C THR A 201 -12.29 8.29 4.40
N LYS A 202 -11.21 7.77 5.00
CA LYS A 202 -9.90 7.63 4.35
C LYS A 202 -9.78 6.29 3.66
N TYR A 203 -9.34 6.28 2.41
CA TYR A 203 -8.99 5.08 1.65
C TYR A 203 -7.51 5.07 1.34
N SER A 204 -6.83 3.98 1.66
CA SER A 204 -5.42 3.77 1.34
C SER A 204 -5.17 2.38 0.77
N LEU A 205 -4.05 2.24 0.09
CA LEU A 205 -3.51 1.00 -0.44
C LEU A 205 -2.14 0.76 0.17
N VAL A 206 -1.94 -0.38 0.81
CA VAL A 206 -0.64 -0.77 1.39
C VAL A 206 -0.12 -2.01 0.69
N THR A 207 1.17 -1.98 0.38
CA THR A 207 1.90 -3.11 -0.21
C THR A 207 3.31 -3.12 0.36
N MET A 208 3.82 -4.28 0.74
CA MET A 208 5.19 -4.46 1.19
C MET A 208 5.99 -5.28 0.17
N LEU A 209 7.27 -4.93 0.02
CA LEU A 209 8.18 -5.59 -0.90
C LEU A 209 9.36 -6.21 -0.18
N ASP A 210 9.85 -7.33 -0.70
CA ASP A 210 11.05 -8.01 -0.19
C ASP A 210 11.93 -8.51 -1.34
N TYR A 211 13.15 -8.91 -1.02
CA TYR A 211 14.08 -9.50 -1.98
C TYR A 211 13.70 -10.93 -2.39
N SER A 212 12.91 -11.63 -1.58
CA SER A 212 12.60 -13.03 -1.77
C SER A 212 11.23 -13.41 -1.21
N ALA A 213 10.50 -14.25 -1.95
CA ALA A 213 9.25 -14.86 -1.49
C ALA A 213 9.46 -16.01 -0.47
N LYS A 214 10.70 -16.43 -0.21
CA LYS A 214 11.04 -17.66 0.55
C LYS A 214 10.37 -17.77 1.92
N TYR A 215 10.17 -16.65 2.61
CA TYR A 215 9.63 -16.60 3.97
C TYR A 215 8.19 -16.07 4.04
N HIS A 216 7.56 -15.89 2.88
CA HIS A 216 6.22 -15.35 2.75
C HIS A 216 5.20 -16.43 2.42
N ARG A 217 3.94 -16.17 2.76
CA ARG A 217 2.83 -17.08 2.43
C ARG A 217 2.51 -16.98 0.96
N PRO A 218 2.47 -18.09 0.21
CA PRO A 218 2.25 -18.08 -1.25
C PRO A 218 0.97 -17.36 -1.69
N GLU A 219 -0.09 -17.44 -0.90
CA GLU A 219 -1.37 -16.81 -1.22
C GLU A 219 -1.35 -15.28 -1.24
N PHE A 220 -0.27 -14.66 -0.72
CA PHE A 220 -0.16 -13.21 -0.57
C PHE A 220 0.97 -12.59 -1.38
N TYR A 221 1.58 -13.27 -2.32
CA TYR A 221 2.64 -12.64 -3.09
C TYR A 221 2.43 -12.69 -4.60
N TYR A 222 3.13 -11.80 -5.29
CA TYR A 222 3.25 -11.77 -6.74
C TYR A 222 4.72 -11.82 -7.09
N GLU A 223 5.09 -12.78 -7.92
CA GLU A 223 6.42 -12.82 -8.51
C GLU A 223 6.43 -11.90 -9.73
N THR A 224 7.35 -10.93 -9.76
CA THR A 224 7.66 -10.21 -10.99
C THR A 224 8.68 -11.06 -11.74
N ASN A 225 8.34 -11.44 -12.97
CA ASN A 225 9.23 -12.19 -13.87
C ASN A 225 10.25 -11.23 -14.51
N ASP A 226 11.18 -10.68 -13.71
CA ASP A 226 12.31 -9.90 -14.21
C ASP A 226 13.65 -10.53 -13.79
#